data_492a43f56fda4b27256531228f0a700d
#
_entry.id   492a43f56fda4b27256531228f0a700d
#
_cell.length_a   1.000
_cell.length_b   1.000
_cell.length_c   1.000
_cell.angle_alpha   90.00
_cell.angle_beta   90.00
_cell.angle_gamma   90.00
#
_symmetry.space_group_name_H-M   'P 1'
#
loop_
_entity.id
_entity.type
_entity.pdbx_description
1 polymer ?
#
loop_
_entity_poly.entity_id
_entity_poly.type
_entity_poly.pdbx_seq_one_letter_code
_entity_poly.pdbx_strand_id
1 'polypeptide(L)'
;MLNKPDEAMNIYKKINPIEHTKIKEAVLKYKVEPYVIEADIYSEDNLAGRGGWTWYTGASSWLYEAQIRYILGLNIYHGELTINPCVPKEWKEFKVKFKWKQATYHIKYKQIGERKTIIQNNNLIIKENESIKLQEKGECEIKVYF
;
A
#
# COMPACT_ATOMS: atom_id res chain seq x y z
N MET A 1 -7.37 -13.49 5.49
CA MET A 1 -6.56 -12.85 4.42
C MET A 1 -5.74 -13.94 3.74
N LEU A 2 -5.60 -13.96 2.39
CA LEU A 2 -4.90 -15.04 1.67
C LEU A 2 -3.38 -15.05 1.88
N ASN A 3 -2.82 -13.95 2.38
CA ASN A 3 -1.38 -13.76 2.66
C ASN A 3 -0.45 -14.14 1.47
N LYS A 4 -0.74 -13.56 0.31
CA LYS A 4 -0.01 -13.77 -0.94
C LYS A 4 0.59 -12.44 -1.46
N PRO A 5 1.63 -11.91 -0.80
CA PRO A 5 2.15 -10.56 -1.07
C PRO A 5 2.68 -10.39 -2.50
N ASP A 6 3.38 -11.39 -3.03
CA ASP A 6 3.96 -11.31 -4.37
C ASP A 6 2.86 -11.32 -5.46
N GLU A 7 1.80 -12.13 -5.28
CA GLU A 7 0.65 -12.14 -6.18
C GLU A 7 -0.12 -10.81 -6.12
N ALA A 8 -0.35 -10.29 -4.91
CA ALA A 8 -1.01 -9.00 -4.71
C ALA A 8 -0.25 -7.86 -5.39
N MET A 9 1.08 -7.83 -5.25
CA MET A 9 1.93 -6.84 -5.89
C MET A 9 1.94 -7.00 -7.41
N ASN A 10 1.92 -8.21 -7.94
CA ASN A 10 1.81 -8.45 -9.39
C ASN A 10 0.49 -7.92 -9.97
N ILE A 11 -0.63 -8.13 -9.27
CA ILE A 11 -1.92 -7.57 -9.68
C ILE A 11 -1.88 -6.04 -9.59
N TYR A 12 -1.37 -5.49 -8.49
CA TYR A 12 -1.22 -4.05 -8.31
C TYR A 12 -0.44 -3.40 -9.47
N LYS A 13 0.71 -3.98 -9.85
CA LYS A 13 1.52 -3.47 -10.97
C LYS A 13 0.78 -3.48 -12.30
N LYS A 14 -0.15 -4.41 -12.51
CA LYS A 14 -0.95 -4.49 -13.74
C LYS A 14 -1.99 -3.38 -13.87
N ILE A 15 -2.45 -2.83 -12.77
CA ILE A 15 -3.50 -1.78 -12.73
C ILE A 15 -2.96 -0.41 -12.34
N ASN A 16 -1.69 -0.31 -11.94
CA ASN A 16 -1.10 0.96 -11.53
C ASN A 16 -0.70 1.78 -12.77
N PRO A 17 -1.28 2.97 -12.99
CA PRO A 17 -0.96 3.79 -14.16
C PRO A 17 0.51 4.18 -14.25
N ILE A 18 1.22 4.30 -13.13
CA ILE A 18 2.65 4.60 -13.10
C ILE A 18 3.46 3.50 -13.82
N GLU A 19 3.07 2.22 -13.66
CA GLU A 19 3.75 1.11 -14.32
C GLU A 19 3.59 1.15 -15.85
N HIS A 20 2.44 1.64 -16.31
CA HIS A 20 2.10 1.76 -17.74
C HIS A 20 2.66 3.03 -18.39
N THR A 21 3.28 3.91 -17.64
CA THR A 21 3.77 5.20 -18.11
C THR A 21 5.26 5.45 -17.84
N LYS A 22 6.01 4.41 -17.50
CA LYS A 22 7.45 4.50 -17.18
C LYS A 22 8.33 4.85 -18.38
N ILE A 23 7.94 4.45 -19.58
CA ILE A 23 8.68 4.69 -20.81
C ILE A 23 7.74 5.21 -21.89
N LYS A 24 8.29 5.94 -22.85
CA LYS A 24 7.52 6.61 -23.91
C LYS A 24 6.66 5.65 -24.73
N GLU A 25 7.18 4.50 -25.06
CA GLU A 25 6.46 3.46 -25.82
C GLU A 25 5.24 2.94 -25.05
N ALA A 26 5.38 2.75 -23.75
CA ALA A 26 4.27 2.34 -22.87
C ALA A 26 3.19 3.43 -22.79
N VAL A 27 3.58 4.71 -22.69
CA VAL A 27 2.64 5.84 -22.70
C VAL A 27 1.85 5.88 -23.99
N LEU A 28 2.52 5.73 -25.15
CA LEU A 28 1.87 5.73 -26.46
C LEU A 28 0.89 4.57 -26.65
N LYS A 29 1.14 3.47 -25.95
CA LYS A 29 0.27 2.28 -25.96
C LYS A 29 -0.89 2.44 -24.99
N TYR A 30 -0.60 2.87 -23.75
CA TYR A 30 -1.57 2.99 -22.67
C TYR A 30 -2.61 4.09 -22.92
N LYS A 31 -2.20 5.25 -23.40
CA LYS A 31 -3.04 6.39 -23.82
C LYS A 31 -4.00 6.92 -22.73
N VAL A 32 -3.64 6.74 -21.46
CA VAL A 32 -4.35 7.27 -20.30
C VAL A 32 -3.40 8.15 -19.51
N GLU A 33 -3.93 9.08 -18.77
CA GLU A 33 -3.16 9.97 -17.90
C GLU A 33 -2.44 9.18 -16.79
N PRO A 34 -1.16 9.50 -16.47
CA PRO A 34 -0.36 8.71 -15.53
C PRO A 34 -0.81 8.79 -14.07
N TYR A 35 -1.80 9.60 -13.79
CA TYR A 35 -2.35 9.84 -12.45
C TYR A 35 -3.83 9.42 -12.32
N VAL A 36 -4.38 8.76 -13.33
CA VAL A 36 -5.77 8.28 -13.36
C VAL A 36 -5.78 6.76 -13.35
N ILE A 37 -6.69 6.19 -12.58
CA ILE A 37 -6.96 4.75 -12.63
C ILE A 37 -8.02 4.50 -13.70
N GLU A 38 -7.68 3.67 -14.66
CA GLU A 38 -8.60 3.18 -15.68
C GLU A 38 -9.59 2.16 -15.10
N ALA A 39 -10.73 2.02 -15.77
CA ALA A 39 -11.72 1.00 -15.42
C ALA A 39 -11.31 -0.38 -15.96
N ASP A 40 -10.63 -0.39 -17.10
CA ASP A 40 -10.17 -1.60 -17.79
C ASP A 40 -8.89 -1.35 -18.59
N ILE A 41 -8.16 -2.42 -18.86
CA ILE A 41 -7.03 -2.45 -19.81
C ILE A 41 -7.37 -3.50 -20.85
N TYR A 42 -7.40 -3.07 -22.13
CA TYR A 42 -7.76 -3.96 -23.21
C TYR A 42 -6.70 -5.05 -23.42
N SER A 43 -7.18 -6.25 -23.71
CA SER A 43 -6.34 -7.42 -24.04
C SER A 43 -6.46 -7.86 -25.51
N GLU A 44 -7.34 -7.23 -26.29
CA GLU A 44 -7.53 -7.53 -27.70
C GLU A 44 -6.32 -7.06 -28.53
N ASP A 45 -5.93 -7.85 -29.55
CA ASP A 45 -4.67 -7.72 -30.29
C ASP A 45 -4.31 -6.30 -30.75
N ASN A 46 -5.27 -5.57 -31.29
CA ASN A 46 -5.04 -4.20 -31.79
C ASN A 46 -5.04 -3.13 -30.67
N LEU A 47 -5.57 -3.47 -29.50
CA LEU A 47 -5.76 -2.55 -28.38
C LEU A 47 -5.03 -3.01 -27.12
N ALA A 48 -4.36 -4.16 -27.15
CA ALA A 48 -3.74 -4.78 -25.99
C ALA A 48 -2.81 -3.81 -25.25
N GLY A 49 -3.10 -3.57 -23.97
CA GLY A 49 -2.38 -2.65 -23.11
C GLY A 49 -2.83 -1.19 -23.18
N ARG A 50 -3.87 -0.86 -23.98
CA ARG A 50 -4.53 0.43 -23.94
C ARG A 50 -5.48 0.49 -22.74
N GLY A 51 -5.44 1.57 -21.96
CA GLY A 51 -6.41 1.86 -20.92
C GLY A 51 -7.74 2.31 -21.53
N GLY A 52 -8.82 1.75 -21.04
CA GLY A 52 -10.17 2.18 -21.33
C GLY A 52 -10.71 3.09 -20.24
N TRP A 53 -11.85 3.63 -20.42
CA TRP A 53 -12.64 4.45 -19.48
C TRP A 53 -11.89 5.01 -18.27
N THR A 54 -11.68 6.31 -18.29
CA THR A 54 -10.97 7.04 -17.25
C THR A 54 -11.92 7.89 -16.41
N TRP A 55 -11.44 8.36 -15.27
CA TRP A 55 -12.20 9.18 -14.32
C TRP A 55 -13.40 8.46 -13.72
N TYR A 56 -13.35 7.13 -13.64
CA TYR A 56 -14.36 6.34 -12.98
C TYR A 56 -14.25 6.55 -11.47
N THR A 57 -15.35 6.97 -10.88
CA THR A 57 -15.44 7.18 -9.44
C THR A 57 -15.22 5.88 -8.68
N GLY A 58 -14.39 5.88 -7.67
CA GLY A 58 -14.16 4.74 -6.80
C GLY A 58 -12.90 3.93 -7.09
N ALA A 59 -12.46 3.78 -8.33
CA ALA A 59 -11.26 2.98 -8.66
C ALA A 59 -10.00 3.48 -7.92
N SER A 60 -9.75 4.78 -7.93
CA SER A 60 -8.60 5.38 -7.21
C SER A 60 -8.71 5.20 -5.70
N SER A 61 -9.90 5.35 -5.12
CA SER A 61 -10.13 5.16 -3.70
C SER A 61 -9.89 3.70 -3.29
N TRP A 62 -10.38 2.76 -4.09
CA TRP A 62 -10.15 1.33 -3.87
C TRP A 62 -8.67 0.96 -3.96
N LEU A 63 -7.96 1.48 -4.96
CA LEU A 63 -6.53 1.21 -5.11
C LEU A 63 -5.74 1.82 -3.95
N TYR A 64 -6.08 3.03 -3.51
CA TYR A 64 -5.49 3.67 -2.33
C TYR A 64 -5.74 2.83 -1.07
N GLU A 65 -6.98 2.41 -0.82
CA GLU A 65 -7.31 1.55 0.32
C GLU A 65 -6.58 0.21 0.27
N ALA A 66 -6.46 -0.39 -0.92
CA ALA A 66 -5.72 -1.63 -1.10
C ALA A 66 -4.24 -1.48 -0.69
N GLN A 67 -3.61 -0.36 -1.05
CA GLN A 67 -2.23 -0.08 -0.65
C GLN A 67 -2.10 0.09 0.86
N ILE A 68 -2.92 0.95 1.45
CA ILE A 68 -2.78 1.30 2.87
C ILE A 68 -3.19 0.13 3.77
N ARG A 69 -4.38 -0.43 3.55
CA ARG A 69 -4.95 -1.42 4.47
C ARG A 69 -4.42 -2.83 4.26
N TYR A 70 -4.18 -3.23 3.01
CA TYR A 70 -3.87 -4.62 2.70
C TYR A 70 -2.41 -4.86 2.36
N ILE A 71 -1.72 -3.94 1.68
CA ILE A 71 -0.29 -4.07 1.38
C ILE A 71 0.55 -3.57 2.56
N LEU A 72 0.40 -2.31 2.98
CA LEU A 72 1.11 -1.77 4.13
C LEU A 72 0.56 -2.27 5.47
N GLY A 73 -0.66 -2.78 5.48
CA GLY A 73 -1.30 -3.37 6.64
C GLY A 73 -1.74 -2.38 7.71
N LEU A 74 -1.95 -1.11 7.34
CA LEU A 74 -2.33 -0.06 8.28
C LEU A 74 -3.85 0.07 8.37
N ASN A 75 -4.43 -0.35 9.48
CA ASN A 75 -5.86 -0.23 9.72
C ASN A 75 -6.11 0.60 10.97
N ILE A 76 -6.89 1.68 10.80
CA ILE A 76 -7.28 2.55 11.90
C ILE A 76 -8.78 2.38 12.13
N TYR A 77 -9.15 2.00 13.36
CA TYR A 77 -10.52 1.85 13.77
C TYR A 77 -10.71 2.44 15.18
N HIS A 78 -11.65 3.34 15.35
CA HIS A 78 -11.93 4.04 16.63
C HIS A 78 -10.70 4.65 17.33
N GLY A 79 -9.72 5.16 16.56
CA GLY A 79 -8.49 5.74 17.11
C GLY A 79 -7.45 4.72 17.56
N GLU A 80 -7.62 3.48 17.19
CA GLU A 80 -6.66 2.40 17.37
C GLU A 80 -6.08 1.94 16.02
N LEU A 81 -4.77 1.78 15.98
CA LEU A 81 -4.01 1.34 14.83
C LEU A 81 -3.61 -0.12 14.98
N THR A 82 -3.99 -0.96 14.03
CA THR A 82 -3.40 -2.29 13.86
C THR A 82 -2.46 -2.29 12.65
N ILE A 83 -1.36 -3.04 12.74
CA ILE A 83 -0.34 -3.11 11.69
C ILE A 83 -0.10 -4.58 11.34
N ASN A 84 -0.41 -4.95 10.09
CA ASN A 84 -0.21 -6.31 9.58
C ASN A 84 0.22 -6.25 8.11
N PRO A 85 1.52 -6.04 7.83
CA PRO A 85 2.03 -5.86 6.48
C PRO A 85 1.95 -7.14 5.64
N CYS A 86 1.55 -6.98 4.38
CA CYS A 86 1.56 -8.03 3.37
C CYS A 86 2.34 -7.54 2.14
N VAL A 87 3.63 -7.30 2.34
CA VAL A 87 4.52 -6.74 1.32
C VAL A 87 5.39 -7.81 0.67
N PRO A 88 5.87 -7.56 -0.57
CA PRO A 88 6.75 -8.49 -1.28
C PRO A 88 8.03 -8.80 -0.51
N LYS A 89 8.58 -9.99 -0.76
CA LYS A 89 9.82 -10.45 -0.11
C LYS A 89 11.05 -9.59 -0.42
N GLU A 90 11.05 -8.86 -1.53
CA GLU A 90 12.11 -7.94 -1.89
C GLU A 90 12.09 -6.63 -1.08
N TRP A 91 10.99 -6.29 -0.42
CA TRP A 91 10.88 -5.10 0.43
C TRP A 91 11.49 -5.36 1.82
N LYS A 92 12.82 -5.31 1.90
CA LYS A 92 13.54 -5.61 3.14
C LYS A 92 13.36 -4.56 4.23
N GLU A 93 13.41 -3.29 3.84
CA GLU A 93 13.19 -2.15 4.74
C GLU A 93 12.46 -1.04 3.98
N PHE A 94 11.51 -0.40 4.63
CA PHE A 94 10.83 0.77 4.11
C PHE A 94 10.24 1.61 5.23
N LYS A 95 9.79 2.81 4.90
CA LYS A 95 9.24 3.77 5.85
C LYS A 95 7.89 4.27 5.37
N VAL A 96 6.99 4.47 6.32
CA VAL A 96 5.70 5.11 6.08
C VAL A 96 5.57 6.30 7.02
N LYS A 97 5.10 7.43 6.49
CA LYS A 97 4.74 8.60 7.28
C LYS A 97 3.27 8.90 7.05
N PHE A 98 2.51 9.02 8.12
CA PHE A 98 1.11 9.44 8.02
C PHE A 98 0.75 10.40 9.14
N LYS A 99 -0.34 11.14 8.94
CA LYS A 99 -0.89 12.06 9.93
C LYS A 99 -2.20 11.51 10.49
N TRP A 100 -2.35 11.63 11.79
CA TRP A 100 -3.59 11.37 12.51
C TRP A 100 -3.90 12.56 13.41
N LYS A 101 -4.98 13.31 13.08
CA LYS A 101 -5.27 14.59 13.72
C LYS A 101 -4.06 15.53 13.65
N GLN A 102 -3.49 15.94 14.77
CA GLN A 102 -2.30 16.80 14.85
C GLN A 102 -1.01 16.01 15.14
N ALA A 103 -1.08 14.68 15.19
CA ALA A 103 0.09 13.83 15.34
C ALA A 103 0.66 13.38 14.01
N THR A 104 1.98 13.23 13.95
CA THR A 104 2.70 12.63 12.83
C THR A 104 3.31 11.31 13.27
N TYR A 105 3.04 10.27 12.51
CA TYR A 105 3.56 8.92 12.75
C TYR A 105 4.63 8.58 11.73
N HIS A 106 5.79 8.14 12.22
CA HIS A 106 6.92 7.62 11.45
C HIS A 106 7.05 6.13 11.71
N ILE A 107 6.65 5.31 10.75
CA ILE A 107 6.73 3.86 10.87
C ILE A 107 7.92 3.36 10.07
N LYS A 108 8.81 2.62 10.70
CA LYS A 108 9.96 1.95 10.09
C LYS A 108 9.68 0.46 10.05
N TYR A 109 9.63 -0.10 8.85
CA TYR A 109 9.41 -1.53 8.62
C TYR A 109 10.74 -2.22 8.33
N LYS A 110 10.94 -3.39 8.93
CA LYS A 110 12.11 -4.24 8.68
C LYS A 110 11.73 -5.71 8.65
N GLN A 111 12.08 -6.38 7.55
CA GLN A 111 11.89 -7.81 7.40
C GLN A 111 12.97 -8.58 8.16
N ILE A 112 12.57 -9.49 9.05
CA ILE A 112 13.48 -10.31 9.87
C ILE A 112 13.42 -11.81 9.56
N GLY A 113 12.63 -12.21 8.55
CA GLY A 113 12.58 -13.60 8.06
C GLY A 113 11.51 -14.48 8.69
N GLU A 114 11.04 -14.20 9.87
CA GLU A 114 9.91 -14.89 10.50
C GLU A 114 8.62 -14.07 10.34
N ARG A 115 7.49 -14.77 10.10
CA ARG A 115 6.17 -14.13 9.95
C ARG A 115 5.55 -13.75 11.30
N LYS A 116 6.28 -13.05 12.13
CA LYS A 116 5.73 -12.47 13.36
C LYS A 116 5.84 -10.97 13.28
N THR A 117 4.70 -10.30 13.21
CA THR A 117 4.70 -8.85 13.29
C THR A 117 4.92 -8.43 14.74
N ILE A 118 6.08 -7.85 14.99
CA ILE A 118 6.44 -7.26 16.29
C ILE A 118 6.45 -5.76 16.08
N ILE A 119 5.68 -5.05 16.90
CA ILE A 119 5.57 -3.60 16.84
C ILE A 119 6.21 -3.04 18.11
N GLN A 120 7.15 -2.12 17.93
CA GLN A 120 7.76 -1.40 19.04
C GLN A 120 7.32 0.06 18.98
N ASN A 121 6.55 0.49 19.98
CA ASN A 121 6.14 1.87 20.18
C ASN A 121 6.65 2.33 21.56
N ASN A 122 7.52 3.34 21.60
CA ASN A 122 8.08 3.89 22.85
C ASN A 122 8.51 2.81 23.88
N ASN A 123 9.25 1.79 23.43
CA ASN A 123 9.70 0.63 24.21
C ASN A 123 8.61 -0.40 24.60
N LEU A 124 7.36 -0.20 24.21
CA LEU A 124 6.32 -1.21 24.35
C LEU A 124 6.37 -2.18 23.16
N ILE A 125 6.43 -3.47 23.46
CA ILE A 125 6.35 -4.53 22.44
C ILE A 125 4.90 -4.96 22.34
N ILE A 126 4.33 -4.85 21.14
CA ILE A 126 2.95 -5.22 20.83
C ILE A 126 2.99 -6.43 19.89
N LYS A 127 2.19 -7.43 20.20
CA LYS A 127 2.12 -8.66 19.40
C LYS A 127 1.25 -8.46 18.17
N GLU A 128 1.37 -9.40 17.24
CA GLU A 128 0.52 -9.49 16.06
C GLU A 128 -0.97 -9.41 16.45
N ASN A 129 -1.74 -8.60 15.71
CA ASN A 129 -3.16 -8.32 15.92
C ASN A 129 -3.54 -7.51 17.17
N GLU A 130 -2.57 -7.07 17.97
CA GLU A 130 -2.84 -6.08 19.02
C GLU A 130 -2.89 -4.67 18.41
N SER A 131 -3.69 -3.79 18.99
CA SER A 131 -3.83 -2.41 18.54
C SER A 131 -2.98 -1.43 19.34
N ILE A 132 -2.61 -0.34 18.70
CA ILE A 132 -1.94 0.81 19.30
C ILE A 132 -2.95 1.94 19.40
N LYS A 133 -3.19 2.45 20.59
CA LYS A 133 -3.98 3.65 20.76
C LYS A 133 -3.24 4.85 20.18
N LEU A 134 -3.86 5.52 19.22
CA LEU A 134 -3.26 6.67 18.56
C LEU A 134 -3.28 7.91 19.44
N GLN A 135 -2.12 8.59 19.50
CA GLN A 135 -2.00 9.91 20.11
C GLN A 135 -2.52 10.97 19.14
N GLU A 136 -3.12 12.02 19.64
CA GLU A 136 -3.72 13.06 18.81
C GLU A 136 -2.77 14.20 18.44
N LYS A 137 -1.62 14.30 19.12
CA LYS A 137 -0.63 15.38 18.95
C LYS A 137 0.80 14.84 19.05
N GLY A 138 1.74 15.52 18.40
CA GLY A 138 3.17 15.26 18.53
C GLY A 138 3.72 14.32 17.46
N GLU A 139 4.96 13.93 17.61
CA GLU A 139 5.68 13.01 16.74
C GLU A 139 5.74 11.63 17.41
N CYS A 140 5.41 10.60 16.65
CA CYS A 140 5.38 9.21 17.14
C CYS A 140 6.25 8.34 16.24
N GLU A 141 7.12 7.53 16.84
CA GLU A 141 7.94 6.54 16.12
C GLU A 141 7.44 5.13 16.41
N ILE A 142 7.22 4.35 15.35
CA ILE A 142 6.86 2.94 15.41
C ILE A 142 7.87 2.15 14.61
N LYS A 143 8.34 1.03 15.16
CA LYS A 143 9.17 0.04 14.45
C LYS A 143 8.38 -1.24 14.27
N VAL A 144 8.31 -1.72 13.06
CA VAL A 144 7.62 -2.96 12.68
C VAL A 144 8.63 -3.96 12.17
N TYR A 145 8.66 -5.11 12.80
CA TYR A 145 9.49 -6.25 12.40
C TYR A 145 8.59 -7.37 11.92
N PHE A 146 8.80 -7.87 10.70
CA PHE A 146 7.92 -8.87 10.06
C PHE A 146 8.69 -9.88 9.20
#